data_1f287355b0749d4231522fdf9bd68adc
#
_entry.id   1f287355b0749d4231522fdf9bd68adc
#
_cell.length_a   1.000
_cell.length_b   1.000
_cell.length_c   1.000
_cell.angle_alpha   90.00
_cell.angle_beta   90.00
_cell.angle_gamma   90.00
#
_symmetry.space_group_name_H-M   'P 1'
#
loop_
_entity.id
_entity.type
_entity.pdbx_description
1 polymer ?
#
loop_
_entity_poly.entity_id
_entity_poly.type
_entity_poly.pdbx_seq_one_letter_code
_entity_poly.pdbx_strand_id
1 'polypeptide(L)'
;MSNITNPEKEQEKPKYDHMCHLHLHSSYSFTDGFGLPEQYIQRALEIGQPGLGVTDHGNISSHYKWYKQCNKAGIKPVLGVEFYLVENEKDIRGEREYSHITVLAKNLVGYRNLTTLLTKAWCEQFYYKPRITFQNLFDQQEGLIVLSGCLTS
;
A
#
# COMPACT_ATOMS: atom_id res chain seq x y z
N MET A 1 -35.47 29.17 37.26
CA MET A 1 -34.68 27.99 36.89
C MET A 1 -34.44 28.07 35.39
N SER A 2 -33.30 28.57 34.99
CA SER A 2 -32.90 28.78 33.59
C SER A 2 -32.35 27.46 33.02
N ASN A 3 -33.02 26.86 32.06
CA ASN A 3 -32.52 25.73 31.31
C ASN A 3 -31.29 26.17 30.48
N ILE A 4 -30.11 25.77 30.90
CA ILE A 4 -28.91 25.87 30.08
C ILE A 4 -28.97 24.71 29.08
N THR A 5 -29.44 24.99 27.88
CA THR A 5 -29.30 24.08 26.75
C THR A 5 -27.84 24.08 26.34
N ASN A 6 -27.18 22.95 26.53
CA ASN A 6 -25.83 22.70 26.05
C ASN A 6 -25.85 22.82 24.51
N PRO A 7 -25.10 23.72 23.86
CA PRO A 7 -25.04 23.74 22.40
C PRO A 7 -24.49 22.41 21.92
N GLU A 8 -25.27 21.67 21.14
CA GLU A 8 -24.79 20.50 20.41
C GLU A 8 -23.52 20.93 19.66
N LYS A 9 -22.39 20.33 20.01
CA LYS A 9 -21.15 20.52 19.24
C LYS A 9 -21.48 20.03 17.85
N GLU A 10 -21.62 20.94 16.88
CA GLU A 10 -21.59 20.60 15.47
C GLU A 10 -20.39 19.71 15.25
N GLN A 11 -20.61 18.44 14.92
CA GLN A 11 -19.53 17.54 14.55
C GLN A 11 -18.92 18.11 13.28
N GLU A 12 -17.73 18.67 13.37
CA GLU A 12 -16.98 19.09 12.19
C GLU A 12 -16.92 17.93 11.20
N LYS A 13 -17.36 18.19 9.95
CA LYS A 13 -17.27 17.17 8.89
C LYS A 13 -15.84 16.69 8.74
N PRO A 14 -15.62 15.37 8.52
CA PRO A 14 -14.28 14.86 8.33
C PRO A 14 -13.53 15.62 7.23
N LYS A 15 -12.31 16.01 7.51
CA LYS A 15 -11.52 16.88 6.62
C LYS A 15 -11.11 16.21 5.29
N TYR A 16 -11.06 14.87 5.25
CA TYR A 16 -10.52 14.09 4.14
C TYR A 16 -11.47 12.97 3.67
N ASP A 17 -12.78 13.22 3.71
CA ASP A 17 -13.81 12.25 3.32
C ASP A 17 -13.81 11.89 1.81
N HIS A 18 -13.08 12.65 1.00
CA HIS A 18 -12.97 12.52 -0.45
C HIS A 18 -11.62 11.97 -0.94
N MET A 19 -10.67 11.66 -0.03
CA MET A 19 -9.35 11.17 -0.43
C MET A 19 -8.91 9.96 0.41
N CYS A 20 -8.03 9.15 -0.18
CA CYS A 20 -7.38 8.03 0.48
C CYS A 20 -5.87 8.11 0.29
N HIS A 21 -5.10 7.82 1.32
CA HIS A 21 -3.68 7.54 1.14
C HIS A 21 -3.51 6.16 0.51
N LEU A 22 -2.84 6.10 -0.63
CA LEU A 22 -2.63 4.87 -1.40
C LEU A 22 -1.19 4.36 -1.37
N HIS A 23 -0.24 5.18 -0.91
CA HIS A 23 1.17 4.83 -0.76
C HIS A 23 1.56 5.02 0.71
N LEU A 24 1.75 3.92 1.42
CA LEU A 24 2.03 3.92 2.85
C LEU A 24 2.83 2.69 3.26
N HIS A 25 3.87 2.91 4.06
CA HIS A 25 4.72 1.88 4.65
C HIS A 25 4.35 1.65 6.11
N SER A 26 4.01 0.42 6.44
CA SER A 26 3.77 0.00 7.82
C SER A 26 5.07 -0.48 8.48
N SER A 27 5.01 -0.85 9.76
CA SER A 27 6.13 -1.46 10.47
C SER A 27 6.65 -2.78 9.86
N TYR A 28 5.98 -3.30 8.82
CA TYR A 28 6.45 -4.43 8.02
C TYR A 28 7.40 -4.01 6.88
N SER A 29 7.53 -2.71 6.60
CA SER A 29 8.63 -2.12 5.82
C SER A 29 9.79 -1.82 6.75
N PHE A 30 10.61 -2.82 7.03
CA PHE A 30 11.57 -2.85 8.15
C PHE A 30 12.56 -1.67 8.21
N THR A 31 12.84 -1.01 7.08
CA THR A 31 13.84 0.06 7.02
C THR A 31 13.27 1.46 7.23
N ASP A 32 11.98 1.68 6.93
CA ASP A 32 11.38 3.02 6.88
C ASP A 32 9.93 3.07 7.38
N GLY A 33 9.27 1.93 7.55
CA GLY A 33 7.93 1.86 8.11
C GLY A 33 7.93 1.99 9.63
N PHE A 34 7.22 2.98 10.16
CA PHE A 34 7.24 3.28 11.61
C PHE A 34 5.99 2.76 12.34
N GLY A 35 4.80 2.97 11.78
CA GLY A 35 3.53 2.74 12.48
C GLY A 35 3.01 1.30 12.34
N LEU A 36 2.33 0.83 13.38
CA LEU A 36 1.54 -0.39 13.31
C LEU A 36 0.28 -0.15 12.46
N PRO A 37 -0.27 -1.18 11.78
CA PRO A 37 -1.51 -1.05 11.01
C PRO A 37 -2.65 -0.38 11.77
N GLU A 38 -2.81 -0.71 13.04
CA GLU A 38 -3.86 -0.16 13.91
C GLU A 38 -3.78 1.36 14.06
N GLN A 39 -2.57 1.90 14.17
CA GLN A 39 -2.33 3.33 14.36
C GLN A 39 -2.70 4.12 13.11
N TYR A 40 -2.35 3.61 11.93
CA TYR A 40 -2.72 4.22 10.66
C TYR A 40 -4.23 4.19 10.40
N ILE A 41 -4.87 3.05 10.70
CA ILE A 41 -6.32 2.90 10.53
C ILE A 41 -7.07 3.83 11.49
N GLN A 42 -6.63 3.91 12.75
CA GLN A 42 -7.20 4.84 13.71
C GLN A 42 -7.05 6.29 13.24
N ARG A 43 -5.88 6.66 12.73
CA ARG A 43 -5.66 8.00 12.18
C ARG A 43 -6.53 8.29 10.97
N ALA A 44 -6.70 7.33 10.06
CA ALA A 44 -7.57 7.47 8.90
C ALA A 44 -9.03 7.74 9.30
N LEU A 45 -9.54 7.04 10.34
CA LEU A 45 -10.86 7.30 10.92
C LEU A 45 -10.98 8.72 11.47
N GLU A 46 -10.00 9.17 12.27
CA GLU A 46 -10.00 10.50 12.90
C GLU A 46 -10.08 11.64 11.88
N ILE A 47 -9.41 11.46 10.74
CA ILE A 47 -9.41 12.47 9.66
C ILE A 47 -10.47 12.21 8.59
N GLY A 48 -11.28 11.16 8.74
CA GLY A 48 -12.44 10.87 7.90
C GLY A 48 -12.11 10.24 6.54
N GLN A 49 -10.97 9.55 6.38
CA GLN A 49 -10.67 8.86 5.12
C GLN A 49 -11.56 7.63 4.92
N PRO A 50 -12.20 7.47 3.75
CA PRO A 50 -13.07 6.33 3.46
C PRO A 50 -12.31 5.04 3.13
N GLY A 51 -11.02 5.14 2.87
CA GLY A 51 -10.14 4.02 2.53
C GLY A 51 -8.69 4.29 2.87
N LEU A 52 -7.89 3.23 2.94
CA LEU A 52 -6.47 3.34 3.27
C LEU A 52 -5.66 2.25 2.58
N GLY A 53 -4.59 2.66 1.88
CA GLY A 53 -3.65 1.76 1.23
C GLY A 53 -2.53 1.30 2.15
N VAL A 54 -1.97 0.14 1.84
CA VAL A 54 -0.68 -0.32 2.36
C VAL A 54 0.16 -0.82 1.20
N THR A 55 1.41 -0.41 1.15
CA THR A 55 2.35 -0.67 0.04
C THR A 55 3.75 -0.90 0.58
N ASP A 56 3.89 -1.85 1.50
CA ASP A 56 5.18 -2.20 2.10
C ASP A 56 6.20 -2.60 1.02
N HIS A 57 7.48 -2.32 1.26
CA HIS A 57 8.57 -2.61 0.34
C HIS A 57 8.74 -4.10 0.08
N GLY A 58 8.42 -4.54 -1.14
CA GLY A 58 8.67 -5.90 -1.61
C GLY A 58 8.07 -7.01 -0.76
N ASN A 59 6.97 -6.73 -0.01
CA ASN A 59 6.31 -7.76 0.78
C ASN A 59 4.81 -7.49 1.00
N ILE A 60 4.09 -8.51 1.45
CA ILE A 60 2.66 -8.49 1.76
C ILE A 60 2.36 -8.94 3.20
N SER A 61 3.35 -8.91 4.07
CA SER A 61 3.24 -9.46 5.43
C SER A 61 2.18 -8.76 6.28
N SER A 62 1.91 -7.49 6.01
CA SER A 62 0.86 -6.71 6.68
C SER A 62 -0.55 -6.95 6.14
N HIS A 63 -0.71 -7.49 4.92
CA HIS A 63 -1.97 -7.46 4.16
C HIS A 63 -3.14 -8.12 4.89
N TYR A 64 -2.95 -9.31 5.48
CA TYR A 64 -4.02 -9.99 6.20
C TYR A 64 -4.51 -9.16 7.39
N LYS A 65 -3.60 -8.64 8.18
CA LYS A 65 -3.90 -7.83 9.36
C LYS A 65 -4.58 -6.52 8.93
N TRP A 66 -4.03 -5.86 7.89
CA TRP A 66 -4.57 -4.64 7.31
C TRP A 66 -6.00 -4.82 6.82
N TYR A 67 -6.22 -5.82 5.98
CA TYR A 67 -7.55 -6.15 5.45
C TYR A 67 -8.57 -6.40 6.55
N LYS A 68 -8.23 -7.25 7.53
CA LYS A 68 -9.12 -7.59 8.64
C LYS A 68 -9.49 -6.37 9.47
N GLN A 69 -8.52 -5.53 9.78
CA GLN A 69 -8.73 -4.37 10.65
C GLN A 69 -9.45 -3.23 9.93
N CYS A 70 -9.13 -2.93 8.68
CA CYS A 70 -9.85 -1.94 7.88
C CYS A 70 -11.33 -2.31 7.77
N ASN A 71 -11.65 -3.56 7.44
CA ASN A 71 -13.04 -4.01 7.36
C ASN A 71 -13.76 -3.89 8.71
N LYS A 72 -13.10 -4.26 9.83
CA LYS A 72 -13.66 -4.07 11.17
C LYS A 72 -13.93 -2.61 11.50
N ALA A 73 -13.10 -1.71 11.01
CA ALA A 73 -13.20 -0.27 11.22
C ALA A 73 -14.17 0.43 10.24
N GLY A 74 -14.71 -0.28 9.24
CA GLY A 74 -15.56 0.32 8.20
C GLY A 74 -14.80 1.15 7.17
N ILE A 75 -13.48 1.01 7.06
CA ILE A 75 -12.62 1.67 6.07
C ILE A 75 -12.31 0.68 4.94
N LYS A 76 -12.33 1.13 3.69
CA LYS A 76 -11.96 0.31 2.53
C LYS A 76 -10.46 0.00 2.52
N PRO A 77 -10.03 -1.29 2.63
CA PRO A 77 -8.64 -1.66 2.48
C PRO A 77 -8.21 -1.59 1.01
N VAL A 78 -7.06 -0.97 0.75
CA VAL A 78 -6.38 -1.03 -0.55
C VAL A 78 -5.05 -1.73 -0.34
N LEU A 79 -4.86 -2.87 -1.01
CA LEU A 79 -3.68 -3.72 -0.84
C LEU A 79 -2.73 -3.54 -2.03
N GLY A 80 -1.49 -3.25 -1.76
CA GLY A 80 -0.46 -3.02 -2.76
C GLY A 80 0.94 -3.34 -2.26
N VAL A 81 1.89 -3.21 -3.15
CA VAL A 81 3.33 -3.41 -2.87
C VAL A 81 4.11 -2.30 -3.55
N GLU A 82 5.10 -1.76 -2.89
CA GLU A 82 6.14 -0.98 -3.54
C GLU A 82 7.26 -1.92 -3.98
N PHE A 83 7.32 -2.19 -5.29
CA PHE A 83 8.31 -3.08 -5.88
C PHE A 83 9.61 -2.36 -6.19
N TYR A 84 10.70 -3.12 -6.21
CA TYR A 84 12.00 -2.72 -6.74
C TYR A 84 12.03 -3.07 -8.23
N LEU A 85 12.00 -2.06 -9.09
CA LEU A 85 11.87 -2.19 -10.54
C LEU A 85 13.22 -2.03 -11.21
N VAL A 86 13.54 -2.93 -12.12
CA VAL A 86 14.66 -2.82 -13.05
C VAL A 86 14.17 -2.88 -14.48
N GLU A 87 14.96 -2.36 -15.43
CA GLU A 87 14.51 -2.24 -16.81
C GLU A 87 14.37 -3.63 -17.46
N ASN A 88 15.39 -4.46 -17.37
CA ASN A 88 15.45 -5.76 -18.06
C ASN A 88 15.92 -6.88 -17.13
N GLU A 89 15.79 -8.13 -17.58
CA GLU A 89 16.26 -9.31 -16.84
C GLU A 89 17.76 -9.32 -16.57
N LYS A 90 18.59 -8.81 -17.50
CA LYS A 90 20.03 -8.65 -17.31
C LYS A 90 20.39 -7.73 -16.13
N ASP A 91 19.50 -6.79 -15.81
CA ASP A 91 19.71 -5.79 -14.76
C ASP A 91 19.35 -6.31 -13.38
N ILE A 92 18.68 -7.49 -13.29
CA ILE A 92 18.31 -8.11 -12.00
C ILE A 92 19.53 -8.34 -11.12
N ARG A 93 20.66 -8.78 -11.70
CA ARG A 93 21.94 -9.00 -11.00
C ARG A 93 22.98 -7.94 -11.33
N GLY A 94 22.58 -6.87 -11.99
CA GLY A 94 23.41 -5.73 -12.33
C GLY A 94 23.77 -4.87 -11.12
N GLU A 95 24.13 -3.63 -11.36
CA GLU A 95 24.42 -2.67 -10.30
C GLU A 95 23.24 -2.51 -9.35
N ARG A 96 23.47 -1.95 -8.15
CA ARG A 96 22.42 -1.81 -7.11
C ARG A 96 21.33 -0.79 -7.47
N GLU A 97 21.31 -0.35 -8.72
CA GLU A 97 20.31 0.59 -9.23
C GLU A 97 18.99 -0.12 -9.50
N TYR A 98 17.95 0.41 -8.92
CA TYR A 98 16.56 0.06 -9.13
C TYR A 98 15.69 1.27 -8.85
N SER A 99 14.56 1.34 -9.51
CA SER A 99 13.52 2.29 -9.22
C SER A 99 12.47 1.68 -8.29
N HIS A 100 11.66 2.52 -7.67
CA HIS A 100 10.47 2.08 -6.94
C HIS A 100 9.22 2.25 -7.78
N ILE A 101 8.32 1.30 -7.74
CA ILE A 101 7.01 1.38 -8.39
C ILE A 101 5.93 0.85 -7.47
N THR A 102 4.89 1.64 -7.27
CA THR A 102 3.78 1.27 -6.41
C THR A 102 2.70 0.57 -7.23
N VAL A 103 2.37 -0.66 -6.84
CA VAL A 103 1.37 -1.49 -7.53
C VAL A 103 0.27 -1.85 -6.57
N LEU A 104 -0.98 -1.52 -6.93
CA LEU A 104 -2.18 -1.76 -6.12
C LEU A 104 -3.07 -2.82 -6.78
N ALA A 105 -3.68 -3.66 -5.96
CA ALA A 105 -4.68 -4.62 -6.42
C ALA A 105 -6.07 -3.96 -6.49
N LYS A 106 -6.65 -3.89 -7.69
CA LYS A 106 -8.01 -3.38 -7.93
C LYS A 106 -9.10 -4.37 -7.51
N ASN A 107 -8.81 -5.67 -7.64
CA ASN A 107 -9.73 -6.78 -7.37
C ASN A 107 -8.95 -8.07 -7.05
N LEU A 108 -9.66 -9.19 -6.90
CA LEU A 108 -9.03 -10.48 -6.57
C LEU A 108 -8.09 -10.99 -7.66
N VAL A 109 -8.38 -10.72 -8.95
CA VAL A 109 -7.46 -11.07 -10.06
C VAL A 109 -6.16 -10.29 -9.89
N GLY A 110 -6.25 -8.98 -9.69
CA GLY A 110 -5.08 -8.13 -9.43
C GLY A 110 -4.31 -8.56 -8.18
N TYR A 111 -4.99 -8.98 -7.11
CA TYR A 111 -4.30 -9.47 -5.91
C TYR A 111 -3.51 -10.76 -6.17
N ARG A 112 -4.06 -11.67 -6.97
CA ARG A 112 -3.34 -12.88 -7.41
C ARG A 112 -2.13 -12.52 -8.29
N ASN A 113 -2.28 -11.60 -9.22
CA ASN A 113 -1.20 -11.13 -10.07
C ASN A 113 -0.11 -10.43 -9.25
N LEU A 114 -0.49 -9.59 -8.28
CA LEU A 114 0.42 -8.97 -7.34
C LEU A 114 1.26 -10.02 -6.57
N THR A 115 0.61 -11.06 -6.05
CA THR A 115 1.30 -12.13 -5.32
C THR A 115 2.18 -12.98 -6.24
N THR A 116 1.80 -13.19 -7.50
CA THR A 116 2.62 -13.86 -8.51
C THR A 116 3.89 -13.06 -8.80
N LEU A 117 3.76 -11.75 -9.03
CA LEU A 117 4.91 -10.84 -9.18
C LEU A 117 5.85 -10.91 -7.98
N LEU A 118 5.29 -10.87 -6.78
CA LEU A 118 6.08 -10.90 -5.56
C LEU A 118 6.80 -12.25 -5.37
N THR A 119 6.14 -13.36 -5.69
CA THR A 119 6.74 -14.70 -5.66
C THR A 119 7.92 -14.77 -6.62
N LYS A 120 7.75 -14.29 -7.85
CA LYS A 120 8.83 -14.23 -8.84
C LYS A 120 10.00 -13.39 -8.35
N ALA A 121 9.71 -12.20 -7.79
CA ALA A 121 10.73 -11.31 -7.25
C ALA A 121 11.57 -11.97 -6.15
N TRP A 122 10.95 -12.71 -5.25
CA TRP A 122 11.64 -13.37 -4.14
C TRP A 122 12.33 -14.68 -4.53
N CYS A 123 11.68 -15.51 -5.34
CA CYS A 123 12.16 -16.87 -5.63
C CYS A 123 13.13 -16.92 -6.82
N GLU A 124 12.97 -16.02 -7.80
CA GLU A 124 13.71 -16.10 -9.07
C GLU A 124 14.61 -14.88 -9.31
N GLN A 125 14.18 -13.70 -8.84
CA GLN A 125 14.80 -12.42 -9.21
C GLN A 125 15.38 -11.65 -8.00
N PHE A 126 15.66 -12.34 -6.91
CA PHE A 126 16.25 -11.73 -5.73
C PHE A 126 17.75 -11.43 -5.92
N TYR A 127 18.08 -10.15 -5.79
CA TYR A 127 19.47 -9.71 -5.70
C TYR A 127 19.55 -8.49 -4.76
N TYR A 128 19.94 -8.70 -3.52
CA TYR A 128 19.84 -7.78 -2.38
C TYR A 128 18.43 -7.29 -2.06
N LYS A 129 17.57 -7.19 -3.07
CA LYS A 129 16.15 -6.82 -3.00
C LYS A 129 15.33 -7.72 -3.92
N PRO A 130 14.04 -7.96 -3.62
CA PRO A 130 13.15 -8.68 -4.51
C PRO A 130 12.76 -7.79 -5.70
N ARG A 131 13.41 -7.98 -6.84
CA ARG A 131 13.28 -7.14 -8.03
C ARG A 131 12.24 -7.69 -8.99
N ILE A 132 11.62 -6.81 -9.76
CA ILE A 132 10.82 -7.15 -10.93
C ILE A 132 11.28 -6.34 -12.14
N THR A 133 10.95 -6.80 -13.35
CA THR A 133 11.16 -6.03 -14.59
C THR A 133 9.86 -5.41 -15.08
N PHE A 134 9.95 -4.43 -15.99
CA PHE A 134 8.77 -3.92 -16.70
C PHE A 134 8.00 -5.02 -17.42
N GLN A 135 8.70 -6.01 -18.02
CA GLN A 135 8.05 -7.12 -18.68
C GLN A 135 7.22 -7.96 -17.71
N ASN A 136 7.76 -8.26 -16.53
CA ASN A 136 6.98 -8.99 -15.51
C ASN A 136 5.70 -8.26 -15.14
N LEU A 137 5.78 -6.94 -14.95
CA LEU A 137 4.62 -6.13 -14.61
C LEU A 137 3.60 -6.10 -15.76
N PHE A 138 4.07 -5.99 -16.98
CA PHE A 138 3.23 -6.01 -18.17
C PHE A 138 2.49 -7.34 -18.33
N ASP A 139 3.18 -8.46 -18.15
CA ASP A 139 2.60 -9.81 -18.25
C ASP A 139 1.51 -10.08 -17.20
N GLN A 140 1.58 -9.42 -16.04
CA GLN A 140 0.66 -9.60 -14.90
C GLN A 140 -0.25 -8.39 -14.66
N GLN A 141 -0.43 -7.49 -15.63
CA GLN A 141 -1.08 -6.20 -15.44
C GLN A 141 -2.58 -6.26 -15.12
N GLU A 142 -3.25 -7.38 -15.45
CA GLU A 142 -4.70 -7.48 -15.26
C GLU A 142 -5.10 -7.27 -13.80
N GLY A 143 -6.07 -6.36 -13.58
CA GLY A 143 -6.58 -6.04 -12.26
C GLY A 143 -5.61 -5.27 -11.35
N LEU A 144 -4.49 -4.78 -11.90
CA LEU A 144 -3.54 -3.92 -11.19
C LEU A 144 -3.76 -2.44 -11.54
N ILE A 145 -3.39 -1.59 -10.60
CA ILE A 145 -3.23 -0.14 -10.78
C ILE A 145 -1.77 0.16 -10.44
N VAL A 146 -1.09 0.84 -11.35
CA VAL A 146 0.33 1.16 -11.21
C VAL A 146 0.46 2.67 -11.03
N LEU A 147 1.19 3.08 -10.00
CA LEU A 147 1.52 4.46 -9.70
C LEU A 147 3.03 4.63 -9.86
N SER A 148 3.45 5.79 -10.35
CA SER A 148 4.87 6.16 -10.34
C SER A 148 5.39 6.12 -8.90
N GLY A 149 6.64 5.71 -8.74
CA GLY A 149 7.27 5.63 -7.43
C GLY A 149 7.60 6.99 -6.81
N CYS A 150 8.56 7.02 -5.91
CA CYS A 150 9.04 8.24 -5.27
C CYS A 150 10.04 9.02 -6.16
N LEU A 151 10.45 10.22 -5.71
CA LEU A 151 11.38 11.09 -6.44
C LEU A 151 12.78 10.50 -6.67
N THR A 152 13.13 9.44 -5.94
CA THR A 152 14.41 8.72 -6.09
C THR A 152 14.29 7.46 -6.97
N SER A 153 13.18 7.33 -7.66
CA SER A 153 12.89 6.18 -8.55
C SER A 153 13.33 6.47 -9.97
#